data_d00fc8c3bd88ccc1062c639c24247bd5
#
_entry.id   d00fc8c3bd88ccc1062c639c24247bd5
#
_cell.length_a   1.000
_cell.length_b   1.000
_cell.length_c   1.000
_cell.angle_alpha   90.00
_cell.angle_beta   90.00
_cell.angle_gamma   90.00
#
_symmetry.space_group_name_H-M   'P 1'
#
loop_
_entity.id
_entity.type
_entity.pdbx_description
1 polymer ?
#
loop_
_entity_poly.entity_id
_entity_poly.type
_entity_poly.pdbx_seq_one_letter_code
_entity_poly.pdbx_strand_id
1 'polypeptide(L)'
;MILMIDNYDSFTWNVVQYLWELGAEVEVHRNDAISLTDIEARAPKGICISPGPCSPREAGISMSVIEHFAGKVPIFGICLGQQSIGAVFGGQVVRAQKVMHGKTSPIHHTGDGVFKDLPSPFTATRYHSLVGEAASLADCLEVTAWTEDEIGAQEAIMGLRHRELDIEGVQFHPESILSEHGHAMLGQFLARCV
;
A
#
# COMPACT_ATOMS: atom_id res chain seq x y z
N MET A 1 -14.92 -11.15 -3.12
CA MET A 1 -14.39 -10.93 -1.77
C MET A 1 -12.96 -10.43 -1.86
N ILE A 2 -12.61 -9.39 -1.08
CA ILE A 2 -11.25 -8.89 -0.88
C ILE A 2 -10.69 -9.50 0.40
N LEU A 3 -9.48 -10.03 0.35
CA LEU A 3 -8.79 -10.49 1.55
C LEU A 3 -7.93 -9.36 2.10
N MET A 4 -8.11 -9.03 3.38
CA MET A 4 -7.27 -8.08 4.11
C MET A 4 -6.31 -8.83 5.02
N ILE A 5 -5.01 -8.64 4.82
CA ILE A 5 -3.99 -9.08 5.77
C ILE A 5 -3.78 -7.97 6.79
N ASP A 6 -4.15 -8.23 8.03
CA ASP A 6 -4.03 -7.28 9.14
C ASP A 6 -2.67 -7.44 9.84
N ASN A 7 -1.82 -6.45 9.70
CA ASN A 7 -0.51 -6.36 10.35
C ASN A 7 -0.56 -5.81 11.79
N TYR A 8 -1.65 -6.07 12.52
CA TYR A 8 -1.86 -5.59 13.90
C TYR A 8 -1.85 -4.07 14.00
N ASP A 9 -2.53 -3.42 13.05
CA ASP A 9 -2.62 -1.97 12.99
C ASP A 9 -4.02 -1.46 13.36
N SER A 10 -4.07 -0.37 14.11
CA SER A 10 -5.34 0.25 14.52
C SER A 10 -6.14 0.86 13.36
N PHE A 11 -5.48 1.18 12.25
CA PHE A 11 -6.12 1.74 11.06
C PHE A 11 -6.62 0.69 10.06
N THR A 12 -6.32 -0.60 10.27
CA THR A 12 -6.78 -1.68 9.38
C THR A 12 -8.30 -1.61 9.19
N TRP A 13 -9.05 -1.45 10.26
CA TRP A 13 -10.51 -1.41 10.20
C TRP A 13 -11.07 -0.15 9.53
N ASN A 14 -10.32 0.95 9.51
CA ASN A 14 -10.71 2.12 8.73
C ASN A 14 -10.59 1.84 7.22
N VAL A 15 -9.55 1.12 6.79
CA VAL A 15 -9.43 0.66 5.40
C VAL A 15 -10.59 -0.28 5.05
N VAL A 16 -10.88 -1.24 5.92
CA VAL A 16 -12.00 -2.19 5.74
C VAL A 16 -13.33 -1.46 5.61
N GLN A 17 -13.57 -0.46 6.46
CA GLN A 17 -14.78 0.36 6.40
C GLN A 17 -14.91 1.08 5.05
N TYR A 18 -13.85 1.68 4.54
CA TYR A 18 -13.87 2.34 3.23
C TYR A 18 -14.17 1.35 2.11
N LEU A 19 -13.59 0.14 2.16
CA LEU A 19 -13.89 -0.91 1.19
C LEU A 19 -15.37 -1.36 1.28
N TRP A 20 -15.93 -1.48 2.48
CA TRP A 20 -17.37 -1.79 2.66
C TRP A 20 -18.26 -0.68 2.11
N GLU A 21 -17.92 0.58 2.36
CA GLU A 21 -18.66 1.76 1.84
C GLU A 21 -18.65 1.79 0.30
N LEU A 22 -17.60 1.25 -0.32
CA LEU A 22 -17.50 1.06 -1.76
C LEU A 22 -18.19 -0.22 -2.27
N GLY A 23 -18.86 -0.97 -1.40
CA GLY A 23 -19.64 -2.17 -1.75
C GLY A 23 -18.83 -3.46 -1.82
N ALA A 24 -17.58 -3.48 -1.37
CA ALA A 24 -16.78 -4.70 -1.36
C ALA A 24 -17.14 -5.60 -0.17
N GLU A 25 -17.14 -6.92 -0.40
CA GLU A 25 -17.07 -7.92 0.64
C GLU A 25 -15.62 -8.10 1.07
N VAL A 26 -15.31 -7.94 2.35
CA VAL A 26 -13.95 -8.00 2.89
C VAL A 26 -13.85 -9.05 4.00
N GLU A 27 -12.89 -9.95 3.88
CA GLU A 27 -12.51 -10.92 4.91
C GLU A 27 -11.15 -10.51 5.50
N VAL A 28 -11.07 -10.38 6.82
CA VAL A 28 -9.88 -9.88 7.54
C VAL A 28 -9.20 -11.01 8.29
N HIS A 29 -7.91 -11.19 8.07
CA HIS A 29 -7.08 -12.14 8.80
C HIS A 29 -5.80 -11.49 9.31
N ARG A 30 -5.44 -11.79 10.55
CA ARG A 30 -4.14 -11.41 11.11
C ARG A 30 -3.00 -12.06 10.31
N ASN A 31 -1.88 -11.38 10.21
CA ASN A 31 -0.72 -11.80 9.41
C ASN A 31 -0.04 -13.09 9.90
N ASP A 32 -0.42 -13.59 11.05
CA ASP A 32 0.06 -14.84 11.69
C ASP A 32 -1.06 -15.89 11.89
N ALA A 33 -2.28 -15.62 11.41
CA ALA A 33 -3.47 -16.45 11.66
C ALA A 33 -4.07 -17.07 10.39
N ILE A 34 -3.37 -17.02 9.27
CA ILE A 34 -3.80 -17.61 8.00
C ILE A 34 -2.59 -18.14 7.23
N SER A 35 -2.77 -19.22 6.48
CA SER A 35 -1.74 -19.78 5.60
C SER A 35 -1.98 -19.44 4.13
N LEU A 36 -0.97 -19.59 3.28
CA LEU A 36 -1.11 -19.41 1.83
C LEU A 36 -2.17 -20.36 1.24
N THR A 37 -2.20 -21.61 1.70
CA THR A 37 -3.20 -22.61 1.29
C THR A 37 -4.61 -22.20 1.67
N ASP A 38 -4.79 -21.61 2.86
CA ASP A 38 -6.09 -21.09 3.29
C ASP A 38 -6.56 -19.92 2.43
N ILE A 39 -5.63 -19.06 2.01
CA ILE A 39 -5.93 -17.94 1.10
C ILE A 39 -6.31 -18.47 -0.28
N GLU A 40 -5.57 -19.45 -0.81
CA GLU A 40 -5.91 -20.09 -2.09
C GLU A 40 -7.31 -20.71 -2.07
N ALA A 41 -7.67 -21.41 -0.99
CA ALA A 41 -8.98 -22.03 -0.84
C ALA A 41 -10.13 -21.00 -0.80
N ARG A 42 -9.87 -19.79 -0.36
CA ARG A 42 -10.86 -18.69 -0.35
C ARG A 42 -11.01 -18.01 -1.70
N ALA A 43 -10.04 -18.18 -2.59
CA ALA A 43 -10.04 -17.62 -3.93
C ALA A 43 -10.42 -16.11 -3.96
N PRO A 44 -9.69 -15.23 -3.23
CA PRO A 44 -10.01 -13.81 -3.19
C PRO A 44 -9.87 -13.19 -4.59
N LYS A 45 -10.66 -12.15 -4.84
CA LYS A 45 -10.59 -11.34 -6.07
C LYS A 45 -9.49 -10.28 -6.03
N GLY A 46 -8.99 -9.97 -4.86
CA GLY A 46 -7.89 -9.07 -4.61
C GLY A 46 -7.40 -9.20 -3.17
N ILE A 47 -6.17 -8.78 -2.93
CA ILE A 47 -5.54 -8.83 -1.61
C ILE A 47 -5.09 -7.41 -1.22
N CYS A 48 -5.47 -6.99 -0.02
CA CYS A 48 -5.00 -5.76 0.58
C CYS A 48 -4.08 -6.08 1.76
N ILE A 49 -2.89 -5.47 1.80
CA ILE A 49 -1.93 -5.60 2.90
C ILE A 49 -2.00 -4.32 3.72
N SER A 50 -2.39 -4.42 4.99
CA SER A 50 -2.65 -3.29 5.86
C SER A 50 -1.38 -2.54 6.26
N PRO A 51 -1.54 -1.30 6.80
CA PRO A 51 -0.50 -0.70 7.63
C PRO A 51 -0.08 -1.62 8.77
N GLY A 52 1.03 -1.32 9.42
CA GLY A 52 1.49 -2.06 10.57
C GLY A 52 2.77 -1.49 11.18
N PRO A 53 3.15 -1.97 12.36
CA PRO A 53 4.37 -1.58 13.03
C PRO A 53 5.60 -2.29 12.45
N CYS A 54 6.78 -1.83 12.84
CA CYS A 54 8.08 -2.42 12.55
C CYS A 54 8.44 -2.38 11.05
N SER A 55 8.96 -3.48 10.52
CA SER A 55 9.43 -3.60 9.14
C SER A 55 8.76 -4.77 8.40
N PRO A 56 8.92 -4.86 7.06
CA PRO A 56 8.37 -5.98 6.29
C PRO A 56 8.77 -7.36 6.80
N ARG A 57 9.97 -7.51 7.37
CA ARG A 57 10.47 -8.79 7.89
C ARG A 57 9.70 -9.26 9.13
N GLU A 58 9.07 -8.35 9.86
CA GLU A 58 8.28 -8.63 11.05
C GLU A 58 6.77 -8.64 10.75
N ALA A 59 6.37 -8.53 9.49
CA ALA A 59 4.97 -8.48 9.04
C ALA A 59 4.37 -9.88 8.78
N GLY A 60 4.79 -10.90 9.50
CA GLY A 60 4.25 -12.26 9.39
C GLY A 60 4.26 -12.77 7.95
N ILE A 61 3.10 -13.21 7.45
CA ILE A 61 2.95 -13.80 6.12
C ILE A 61 2.94 -12.76 4.97
N SER A 62 2.93 -11.45 5.25
CA SER A 62 2.68 -10.40 4.25
C SER A 62 3.59 -10.49 3.02
N MET A 63 4.90 -10.66 3.20
CA MET A 63 5.81 -10.80 2.06
C MET A 63 5.55 -12.08 1.26
N SER A 64 5.34 -13.22 1.94
CA SER A 64 5.03 -14.50 1.29
C SER A 64 3.71 -14.45 0.51
N VAL A 65 2.73 -13.71 0.99
CA VAL A 65 1.46 -13.48 0.27
C VAL A 65 1.72 -12.71 -1.02
N ILE A 66 2.51 -11.64 -0.97
CA ILE A 66 2.85 -10.87 -2.18
C ILE A 66 3.57 -11.75 -3.19
N GLU A 67 4.62 -12.49 -2.77
CA GLU A 67 5.37 -13.40 -3.65
C GLU A 67 4.46 -14.47 -4.28
N HIS A 68 3.63 -15.10 -3.47
CA HIS A 68 2.81 -16.24 -3.90
C HIS A 68 1.67 -15.84 -4.83
N PHE A 69 1.04 -14.68 -4.59
CA PHE A 69 -0.11 -14.20 -5.35
C PHE A 69 0.24 -13.21 -6.46
N ALA A 70 1.51 -12.86 -6.62
CA ALA A 70 2.00 -12.02 -7.71
C ALA A 70 1.54 -12.57 -9.07
N GLY A 71 0.83 -11.75 -9.85
CA GLY A 71 0.27 -12.13 -11.15
C GLY A 71 -0.97 -13.03 -11.10
N LYS A 72 -1.46 -13.42 -9.92
CA LYS A 72 -2.68 -14.22 -9.76
C LYS A 72 -3.91 -13.36 -9.46
N VAL A 73 -3.76 -12.37 -8.61
CA VAL A 73 -4.81 -11.41 -8.22
C VAL A 73 -4.21 -10.02 -8.01
N PRO A 74 -5.00 -8.95 -8.14
CA PRO A 74 -4.56 -7.61 -7.76
C PRO A 74 -4.12 -7.54 -6.29
N ILE A 75 -3.01 -6.86 -6.02
CA ILE A 75 -2.48 -6.66 -4.66
C ILE A 75 -2.31 -5.16 -4.40
N PHE A 76 -2.83 -4.69 -3.29
CA PHE A 76 -2.68 -3.31 -2.84
C PHE A 76 -2.08 -3.25 -1.43
N GLY A 77 -0.96 -2.55 -1.27
CA GLY A 77 -0.27 -2.39 0.01
C GLY A 77 -0.33 -0.97 0.56
N ILE A 78 -0.62 -0.82 1.86
CA ILE A 78 -0.69 0.47 2.53
C ILE A 78 0.40 0.54 3.60
N CYS A 79 1.21 1.59 3.58
CA CYS A 79 2.30 1.88 4.52
C CYS A 79 3.27 0.69 4.61
N LEU A 80 3.22 -0.13 5.66
CA LEU A 80 4.00 -1.38 5.77
C LEU A 80 3.74 -2.32 4.59
N GLY A 81 2.50 -2.35 4.07
CA GLY A 81 2.16 -3.15 2.88
C GLY A 81 2.90 -2.69 1.63
N GLN A 82 3.03 -1.40 1.40
CA GLN A 82 3.83 -0.84 0.29
C GLN A 82 5.32 -1.14 0.48
N GLN A 83 5.84 -1.00 1.69
CA GLN A 83 7.23 -1.35 2.01
C GLN A 83 7.49 -2.85 1.78
N SER A 84 6.53 -3.70 2.09
CA SER A 84 6.59 -5.15 1.84
C SER A 84 6.65 -5.46 0.35
N ILE A 85 5.89 -4.74 -0.48
CA ILE A 85 5.99 -4.84 -1.95
C ILE A 85 7.41 -4.50 -2.41
N GLY A 86 7.94 -3.36 -2.00
CA GLY A 86 9.32 -2.97 -2.34
C GLY A 86 10.34 -4.02 -1.94
N ALA A 87 10.23 -4.56 -0.73
CA ALA A 87 11.16 -5.55 -0.17
C ALA A 87 11.10 -6.91 -0.90
N VAL A 88 9.92 -7.37 -1.28
CA VAL A 88 9.73 -8.64 -2.02
C VAL A 88 10.50 -8.62 -3.34
N PHE A 89 10.51 -7.50 -4.04
CA PHE A 89 11.23 -7.35 -5.30
C PHE A 89 12.68 -6.89 -5.14
N GLY A 90 13.25 -6.94 -3.91
CA GLY A 90 14.66 -6.73 -3.63
C GLY A 90 15.04 -5.31 -3.21
N GLY A 91 14.07 -4.40 -3.06
CA GLY A 91 14.29 -3.06 -2.53
C GLY A 91 14.59 -3.06 -1.03
N GLN A 92 15.26 -2.02 -0.58
CA GLN A 92 15.56 -1.82 0.84
C GLN A 92 14.56 -0.83 1.46
N VAL A 93 14.26 -1.08 2.74
CA VAL A 93 13.49 -0.18 3.59
C VAL A 93 14.45 0.45 4.59
N VAL A 94 14.53 1.76 4.58
CA VAL A 94 15.48 2.56 5.37
C VAL A 94 14.76 3.56 6.26
N ARG A 95 15.49 4.17 7.19
CA ARG A 95 14.94 5.27 7.99
C ARG A 95 14.64 6.46 7.11
N ALA A 96 13.44 7.02 7.27
CA ALA A 96 13.07 8.28 6.64
C ALA A 96 13.95 9.43 7.17
N GLN A 97 14.27 10.39 6.32
CA GLN A 97 14.97 11.61 6.73
C GLN A 97 14.16 12.40 7.75
N LYS A 98 12.84 12.38 7.62
CA LYS A 98 11.88 12.98 8.55
C LYS A 98 10.91 11.93 9.05
N VAL A 99 10.82 11.77 10.38
CA VAL A 99 9.79 10.92 11.00
C VAL A 99 8.44 11.64 10.91
N MET A 100 7.45 10.94 10.38
CA MET A 100 6.09 11.44 10.22
C MET A 100 5.14 10.71 11.16
N HIS A 101 4.37 11.46 11.93
CA HIS A 101 3.37 10.92 12.85
C HIS A 101 2.12 11.78 12.85
N GLY A 102 1.13 11.39 12.07
CA GLY A 102 -0.14 12.12 11.94
C GLY A 102 -0.03 13.47 11.24
N LYS A 103 1.04 13.71 10.51
CA LYS A 103 1.26 14.93 9.74
C LYS A 103 0.80 14.72 8.30
N THR A 104 0.26 15.77 7.70
CA THR A 104 -0.10 15.77 6.29
C THR A 104 1.04 16.28 5.42
N SER A 105 1.08 15.81 4.18
CA SER A 105 2.00 16.28 3.14
C SER A 105 1.30 16.36 1.80
N PRO A 106 1.74 17.27 0.90
CA PRO A 106 1.35 17.21 -0.50
C PRO A 106 1.94 15.95 -1.15
N ILE A 107 1.11 15.18 -1.83
CA ILE A 107 1.50 13.97 -2.55
C ILE A 107 1.44 14.25 -4.04
N HIS A 108 2.59 14.26 -4.69
CA HIS A 108 2.70 14.34 -6.14
C HIS A 108 2.61 12.93 -6.73
N HIS A 109 2.02 12.80 -7.92
CA HIS A 109 1.85 11.47 -8.54
C HIS A 109 1.79 11.55 -10.07
N THR A 110 1.97 10.40 -10.71
CA THR A 110 1.96 10.25 -12.18
C THR A 110 0.56 10.23 -12.79
N GLY A 111 -0.48 9.99 -11.99
CA GLY A 111 -1.85 9.76 -12.47
C GLY A 111 -2.15 8.30 -12.85
N ASP A 112 -1.21 7.38 -12.60
CA ASP A 112 -1.39 5.96 -12.92
C ASP A 112 -1.95 5.16 -11.72
N GLY A 113 -2.48 3.96 -12.01
CA GLY A 113 -2.97 3.04 -11.00
C GLY A 113 -4.08 3.63 -10.14
N VAL A 114 -3.92 3.61 -8.82
CA VAL A 114 -4.89 4.17 -7.86
C VAL A 114 -5.00 5.70 -7.94
N PHE A 115 -4.06 6.38 -8.58
CA PHE A 115 -4.06 7.83 -8.74
C PHE A 115 -4.80 8.33 -9.98
N LYS A 116 -5.38 7.43 -10.76
CA LYS A 116 -6.12 7.79 -11.96
C LYS A 116 -7.23 8.79 -11.65
N ASP A 117 -7.29 9.84 -12.46
CA ASP A 117 -8.28 10.93 -12.39
C ASP A 117 -8.21 11.77 -11.10
N LEU A 118 -7.14 11.65 -10.30
CA LEU A 118 -6.94 12.47 -9.12
C LEU A 118 -6.10 13.71 -9.42
N PRO A 119 -6.32 14.83 -8.70
CA PRO A 119 -5.47 16.01 -8.81
C PRO A 119 -4.08 15.73 -8.22
N SER A 120 -3.04 16.35 -8.79
CA SER A 120 -1.67 16.28 -8.27
C SER A 120 -1.14 17.71 -8.07
N PRO A 121 -0.64 18.06 -6.85
CA PRO A 121 -0.67 17.23 -5.65
C PRO A 121 -2.04 17.18 -4.98
N PHE A 122 -2.22 16.23 -4.06
CA PHE A 122 -3.29 16.21 -3.07
C PHE A 122 -2.72 15.98 -1.68
N THR A 123 -3.48 16.27 -0.62
CA THR A 123 -3.03 16.16 0.76
C THR A 123 -3.31 14.76 1.32
N ALA A 124 -2.32 14.14 1.94
CA ALA A 124 -2.50 12.86 2.66
C ALA A 124 -1.72 12.80 3.96
N THR A 125 -2.23 11.98 4.88
CA THR A 125 -1.65 11.76 6.20
C THR A 125 -0.56 10.70 6.16
N ARG A 126 0.53 10.95 6.87
CA ARG A 126 1.69 10.08 6.98
C ARG A 126 1.94 9.65 8.42
N TYR A 127 2.15 8.34 8.63
CA TYR A 127 2.52 7.73 9.92
C TYR A 127 3.66 6.75 9.68
N HIS A 128 4.88 7.22 9.40
CA HIS A 128 6.00 6.33 9.15
C HIS A 128 7.34 6.93 9.57
N SER A 129 8.22 6.07 10.09
CA SER A 129 9.63 6.36 10.34
C SER A 129 10.56 5.64 9.35
N LEU A 130 10.01 4.76 8.53
CA LEU A 130 10.69 4.00 7.48
C LEU A 130 10.11 4.36 6.12
N VAL A 131 10.94 4.26 5.08
CA VAL A 131 10.56 4.46 3.67
C VAL A 131 11.30 3.47 2.79
N GLY A 132 10.72 3.17 1.62
CA GLY A 132 11.46 2.48 0.55
C GLY A 132 12.59 3.37 0.03
N GLU A 133 13.77 2.77 -0.12
CA GLU A 133 14.95 3.46 -0.66
C GLU A 133 14.90 3.50 -2.19
N ALA A 134 14.86 4.71 -2.75
CA ALA A 134 14.78 4.88 -4.20
C ALA A 134 15.96 4.28 -4.96
N ALA A 135 17.18 4.34 -4.39
CA ALA A 135 18.39 3.82 -5.01
C ALA A 135 18.43 2.30 -5.13
N SER A 136 17.69 1.57 -4.27
CA SER A 136 17.61 0.11 -4.28
C SER A 136 16.35 -0.43 -4.97
N LEU A 137 15.51 0.44 -5.53
CA LEU A 137 14.28 0.03 -6.19
C LEU A 137 14.57 -0.88 -7.38
N ALA A 138 13.93 -2.04 -7.43
CA ALA A 138 14.08 -2.98 -8.53
C ALA A 138 13.54 -2.41 -9.85
N ASP A 139 14.14 -2.79 -10.98
CA ASP A 139 13.76 -2.32 -12.32
C ASP A 139 12.30 -2.65 -12.69
N CYS A 140 11.73 -3.71 -12.12
CA CYS A 140 10.34 -4.10 -12.34
C CYS A 140 9.32 -3.20 -11.60
N LEU A 141 9.79 -2.37 -10.68
CA LEU A 141 8.96 -1.41 -9.95
C LEU A 141 9.15 0.01 -10.50
N GLU A 142 8.13 0.81 -10.40
CA GLU A 142 8.19 2.24 -10.69
C GLU A 142 7.57 3.06 -9.58
N VAL A 143 8.12 4.26 -9.37
CA VAL A 143 7.58 5.24 -8.43
C VAL A 143 6.38 5.93 -9.09
N THR A 144 5.23 5.84 -8.46
CA THR A 144 3.99 6.46 -8.93
C THR A 144 3.58 7.68 -8.14
N ALA A 145 4.13 7.84 -6.91
CA ALA A 145 3.89 9.03 -6.09
C ALA A 145 5.10 9.35 -5.19
N TRP A 146 5.25 10.62 -4.83
CA TRP A 146 6.36 11.13 -4.02
C TRP A 146 5.99 12.40 -3.26
N THR A 147 6.80 12.72 -2.25
CA THR A 147 6.85 14.07 -1.66
C THR A 147 8.04 14.83 -2.22
N GLU A 148 7.97 16.16 -2.18
CA GLU A 148 9.05 17.05 -2.62
C GLU A 148 9.66 17.78 -1.42
N ASP A 149 10.95 18.08 -1.51
CA ASP A 149 11.65 18.96 -0.58
C ASP A 149 11.40 20.44 -0.88
N GLU A 150 12.08 21.32 -0.15
CA GLU A 150 11.91 22.78 -0.27
C GLU A 150 12.34 23.35 -1.63
N ILE A 151 13.11 22.60 -2.42
CA ILE A 151 13.57 23.00 -3.76
C ILE A 151 12.84 22.27 -4.88
N GLY A 152 11.79 21.46 -4.55
CA GLY A 152 10.98 20.71 -5.51
C GLY A 152 11.63 19.41 -5.99
N ALA A 153 12.66 18.90 -5.31
CA ALA A 153 13.24 17.59 -5.61
C ALA A 153 12.49 16.48 -4.88
N GLN A 154 12.40 15.30 -5.49
CA GLN A 154 11.77 14.13 -4.86
C GLN A 154 12.47 13.80 -3.54
N GLU A 155 11.73 13.84 -2.43
CA GLU A 155 12.24 13.55 -1.08
C GLU A 155 11.99 12.10 -0.68
N ALA A 156 10.77 11.61 -0.80
CA ALA A 156 10.39 10.27 -0.37
C ALA A 156 9.39 9.62 -1.31
N ILE A 157 9.53 8.31 -1.52
CA ILE A 157 8.59 7.51 -2.28
C ILE A 157 7.28 7.40 -1.49
N MET A 158 6.17 7.74 -2.13
CA MET A 158 4.83 7.67 -1.58
C MET A 158 3.91 6.70 -2.32
N GLY A 159 4.31 6.23 -3.47
CA GLY A 159 3.59 5.22 -4.25
C GLY A 159 4.54 4.41 -5.11
N LEU A 160 4.27 3.11 -5.19
CA LEU A 160 4.98 2.14 -6.02
C LEU A 160 3.97 1.31 -6.79
N ARG A 161 4.33 0.89 -8.00
CA ARG A 161 3.64 -0.20 -8.69
C ARG A 161 4.61 -1.10 -9.45
N HIS A 162 4.22 -2.34 -9.67
CA HIS A 162 4.91 -3.23 -10.59
C HIS A 162 4.53 -2.87 -12.03
N ARG A 163 5.51 -2.91 -12.95
CA ARG A 163 5.30 -2.48 -14.35
C ARG A 163 4.39 -3.40 -15.16
N GLU A 164 4.37 -4.69 -14.82
CA GLU A 164 3.64 -5.73 -15.57
C GLU A 164 2.53 -6.39 -14.76
N LEU A 165 2.72 -6.55 -13.45
CA LEU A 165 1.77 -7.22 -12.57
C LEU A 165 0.85 -6.20 -11.90
N ASP A 166 -0.37 -6.60 -11.59
CA ASP A 166 -1.32 -5.75 -10.86
C ASP A 166 -0.98 -5.75 -9.36
N ILE A 167 0.13 -5.10 -9.03
CA ILE A 167 0.65 -4.93 -7.68
C ILE A 167 1.04 -3.47 -7.52
N GLU A 168 0.44 -2.80 -6.56
CA GLU A 168 0.78 -1.42 -6.23
C GLU A 168 0.57 -1.12 -4.74
N GLY A 169 1.11 -0.01 -4.27
CA GLY A 169 0.93 0.40 -2.89
C GLY A 169 1.27 1.87 -2.67
N VAL A 170 0.82 2.36 -1.51
CA VAL A 170 1.05 3.73 -1.06
C VAL A 170 1.68 3.76 0.32
N GLN A 171 2.59 4.72 0.56
CA GLN A 171 3.26 4.87 1.86
C GLN A 171 2.40 5.65 2.86
N PHE A 172 1.57 6.56 2.38
CA PHE A 172 0.64 7.33 3.20
C PHE A 172 -0.63 6.52 3.55
N HIS A 173 -1.49 7.10 4.37
CA HIS A 173 -2.71 6.47 4.87
C HIS A 173 -3.96 7.02 4.16
N PRO A 174 -4.47 6.37 3.08
CA PRO A 174 -5.67 6.82 2.38
C PRO A 174 -6.94 6.77 3.24
N GLU A 175 -6.95 5.92 4.26
CA GLU A 175 -8.06 5.72 5.20
C GLU A 175 -8.13 6.78 6.30
N SER A 176 -7.11 7.62 6.42
CA SER A 176 -7.11 8.71 7.40
C SER A 176 -8.09 9.81 7.01
N ILE A 177 -8.81 10.35 7.98
CA ILE A 177 -9.80 11.42 7.75
C ILE A 177 -9.20 12.70 7.15
N LEU A 178 -7.91 12.96 7.39
CA LEU A 178 -7.20 14.10 6.84
C LEU A 178 -6.57 13.82 5.46
N SER A 179 -6.70 12.60 4.94
CA SER A 179 -6.26 12.25 3.59
C SER A 179 -7.40 12.53 2.60
N GLU A 180 -7.08 13.25 1.53
CA GLU A 180 -7.99 13.48 0.43
C GLU A 180 -8.06 12.23 -0.47
N HIS A 181 -9.19 12.03 -1.14
CA HIS A 181 -9.40 11.01 -2.19
C HIS A 181 -9.20 9.54 -1.77
N GLY A 182 -9.25 9.20 -0.49
CA GLY A 182 -9.04 7.83 -0.02
C GLY A 182 -10.01 6.82 -0.64
N HIS A 183 -11.31 7.13 -0.68
CA HIS A 183 -12.30 6.27 -1.35
C HIS A 183 -12.05 6.12 -2.86
N ALA A 184 -11.63 7.19 -3.53
CA ALA A 184 -11.35 7.13 -4.96
C ALA A 184 -10.17 6.19 -5.26
N MET A 185 -9.09 6.26 -4.47
CA MET A 185 -7.93 5.35 -4.60
C MET A 185 -8.32 3.89 -4.36
N LEU A 186 -9.04 3.60 -3.28
CA LEU A 186 -9.51 2.25 -2.99
C LEU A 186 -10.52 1.76 -4.04
N GLY A 187 -11.35 2.65 -4.59
CA GLY A 187 -12.25 2.35 -5.70
C GLY A 187 -11.51 1.95 -6.97
N GLN A 188 -10.39 2.60 -7.30
CA GLN A 188 -9.54 2.22 -8.44
C GLN A 188 -8.92 0.83 -8.24
N PHE A 189 -8.52 0.48 -7.03
CA PHE A 189 -8.07 -0.88 -6.70
C PHE A 189 -9.20 -1.89 -6.88
N LEU A 190 -10.38 -1.64 -6.30
CA LEU A 190 -11.54 -2.53 -6.39
C LEU A 190 -12.00 -2.76 -7.82
N ALA A 191 -11.91 -1.77 -8.69
CA ALA A 191 -12.30 -1.89 -10.10
C ALA A 191 -11.49 -2.94 -10.87
N ARG A 192 -10.32 -3.32 -10.37
CA ARG A 192 -9.46 -4.38 -10.93
C ARG A 192 -9.70 -5.75 -10.31
N CYS A 193 -10.39 -5.81 -9.18
CA CYS A 193 -10.70 -7.05 -8.43
C CYS A 193 -11.98 -7.72 -8.96
N VAL A 194 -11.97 -8.16 -10.20
CA VAL A 194 -13.16 -8.72 -10.92
C VAL A 194 -13.19 -10.23 -10.99
#